data_5bf9ffe3eb06f1309d81d86a84830724
#
_entry.id   5bf9ffe3eb06f1309d81d86a84830724
#
_cell.length_a   1.000
_cell.length_b   1.000
_cell.length_c   1.000
_cell.angle_alpha   90.00
_cell.angle_beta   90.00
_cell.angle_gamma   90.00
#
_symmetry.space_group_name_H-M   'P 1'
#
loop_
_entity.id
_entity.type
_entity.pdbx_description
1 polymer ?
#
loop_
_entity_poly.entity_id
_entity_poly.type
_entity_poly.pdbx_seq_one_letter_code
_entity_poly.pdbx_strand_id
1 'polypeptide(L)'
;MRFGHFDDQNKEYVITTPQTPLPWINYLGSEDFFSLVSNTAGGYSFYRDARLRRLTRYRYNSSPLDMDGHHIYIKDGDTVWNPGWQPTKTELDSYTCRHGLGYTILEGRKNGVTAQQELFVPKGDACELDRLILRNDSGTEKELDVFSYVEFCLWDAVDDSSNFQRNFSTGEVEVEGSAVYHKTEYRERRDHYAVFWANCPISSFDTSRDAFCGVYGLSLIHI
;
A
#
# COMPACT_ATOMS: atom_id res chain seq x y z
N MET A 1 -28.00 1.63 -2.57
CA MET A 1 -26.95 2.60 -2.27
C MET A 1 -26.03 2.71 -3.46
N ARG A 2 -25.65 3.89 -3.92
CA ARG A 2 -24.75 4.06 -5.07
C ARG A 2 -23.34 4.30 -4.54
N PHE A 3 -22.41 3.43 -4.84
CA PHE A 3 -21.03 3.49 -4.33
C PHE A 3 -20.09 4.32 -5.21
N GLY A 4 -20.48 4.59 -6.46
CA GLY A 4 -19.67 5.35 -7.41
C GLY A 4 -20.39 5.63 -8.73
N HIS A 5 -19.67 6.22 -9.68
CA HIS A 5 -20.17 6.56 -11.02
C HIS A 5 -19.03 6.59 -12.03
N PHE A 6 -19.34 6.48 -13.32
CA PHE A 6 -18.40 6.73 -14.40
C PHE A 6 -18.22 8.23 -14.63
N ASP A 7 -16.98 8.66 -14.79
CA ASP A 7 -16.59 9.95 -15.31
C ASP A 7 -16.07 9.75 -16.74
N ASP A 8 -16.94 9.95 -17.70
CA ASP A 8 -16.62 9.73 -19.12
C ASP A 8 -15.62 10.75 -19.67
N GLN A 9 -15.55 11.93 -19.05
CA GLN A 9 -14.63 12.97 -19.47
C GLN A 9 -13.19 12.59 -19.13
N ASN A 10 -12.94 12.10 -17.93
CA ASN A 10 -11.61 11.71 -17.44
C ASN A 10 -11.31 10.23 -17.69
N LYS A 11 -12.27 9.46 -18.18
CA LYS A 11 -12.15 8.00 -18.37
C LYS A 11 -11.87 7.27 -17.06
N GLU A 12 -12.56 7.67 -16.01
CA GLU A 12 -12.41 7.13 -14.66
C GLU A 12 -13.70 6.49 -14.15
N TYR A 13 -13.54 5.54 -13.22
CA TYR A 13 -14.61 5.15 -12.32
C TYR A 13 -14.36 5.77 -10.96
N VAL A 14 -15.26 6.64 -10.52
CA VAL A 14 -15.16 7.40 -9.27
C VAL A 14 -15.94 6.69 -8.18
N ILE A 15 -15.26 6.28 -7.12
CA ILE A 15 -15.84 5.63 -5.94
C ILE A 15 -15.91 6.67 -4.82
N THR A 16 -17.09 6.83 -4.24
CA THR A 16 -17.39 7.93 -3.29
C THR A 16 -17.48 7.48 -1.84
N THR A 17 -17.24 6.22 -1.57
CA THR A 17 -17.18 5.65 -0.22
C THR A 17 -16.17 4.51 -0.15
N PRO A 18 -15.35 4.44 0.91
CA PRO A 18 -14.42 3.33 1.09
C PRO A 18 -15.13 2.01 1.45
N GLN A 19 -16.37 2.09 1.96
CA GLN A 19 -17.15 0.96 2.44
C GLN A 19 -17.95 0.31 1.30
N THR A 20 -17.24 -0.19 0.29
CA THR A 20 -17.82 -1.02 -0.76
C THR A 20 -18.06 -2.44 -0.23
N PRO A 21 -19.03 -3.20 -0.79
CA PRO A 21 -19.33 -4.58 -0.33
C PRO A 21 -18.15 -5.54 -0.45
N LEU A 22 -17.30 -5.35 -1.44
CA LEU A 22 -16.05 -6.04 -1.71
C LEU A 22 -15.02 -5.01 -2.15
N PRO A 23 -13.71 -5.31 -2.05
CA PRO A 23 -12.69 -4.46 -2.65
C PRO A 23 -12.92 -4.30 -4.16
N TRP A 24 -13.03 -3.07 -4.62
CA TRP A 24 -13.13 -2.76 -6.04
C TRP A 24 -11.74 -2.40 -6.55
N ILE A 25 -11.23 -3.21 -7.45
CA ILE A 25 -9.82 -3.20 -7.84
C ILE A 25 -9.60 -2.61 -9.22
N ASN A 26 -8.43 -1.99 -9.38
CA ASN A 26 -7.86 -1.60 -10.65
C ASN A 26 -6.60 -2.43 -10.94
N TYR A 27 -6.39 -2.79 -12.19
CA TYR A 27 -5.18 -3.45 -12.66
C TYR A 27 -4.26 -2.41 -13.28
N LEU A 28 -3.09 -2.24 -12.70
CA LEU A 28 -2.02 -1.40 -13.21
C LEU A 28 -0.93 -2.30 -13.76
N GLY A 29 -0.36 -1.96 -14.89
CA GLY A 29 0.69 -2.79 -15.42
C GLY A 29 1.24 -2.34 -16.76
N SER A 30 2.49 -2.70 -16.97
CA SER A 30 3.21 -2.47 -18.20
C SER A 30 4.21 -3.58 -18.42
N GLU A 31 4.04 -4.35 -19.51
CA GLU A 31 4.97 -5.40 -19.96
C GLU A 31 5.25 -6.47 -18.92
N ASP A 32 6.17 -6.22 -18.00
CA ASP A 32 6.68 -7.20 -17.05
C ASP A 32 6.26 -6.94 -15.59
N PHE A 33 5.84 -5.72 -15.25
CA PHE A 33 5.48 -5.36 -13.88
C PHE A 33 3.99 -5.01 -13.78
N PHE A 34 3.35 -5.55 -12.75
CA PHE A 34 1.91 -5.40 -12.54
C PHE A 34 1.60 -5.14 -11.08
N SER A 35 0.55 -4.35 -10.85
CA SER A 35 -0.03 -4.09 -9.55
C SER A 35 -1.55 -4.19 -9.59
N LEU A 36 -2.13 -4.71 -8.54
CA LEU A 36 -3.56 -4.64 -8.25
C LEU A 36 -3.74 -3.68 -7.10
N VAL A 37 -4.63 -2.71 -7.28
CA VAL A 37 -4.92 -1.71 -6.24
C VAL A 37 -6.42 -1.63 -6.02
N SER A 38 -6.85 -1.77 -4.78
CA SER A 38 -8.26 -1.61 -4.42
C SER A 38 -8.61 -0.15 -4.14
N ASN A 39 -9.90 0.09 -3.99
CA ASN A 39 -10.42 1.39 -3.55
C ASN A 39 -9.99 1.79 -2.14
N THR A 40 -9.36 0.91 -1.38
CA THR A 40 -8.81 1.20 -0.04
C THR A 40 -7.29 1.05 0.04
N ALA A 41 -6.61 1.10 -1.10
CA ALA A 41 -5.17 0.93 -1.28
C ALA A 41 -4.61 -0.47 -1.00
N GLY A 42 -5.45 -1.45 -0.66
CA GLY A 42 -5.02 -2.84 -0.56
C GLY A 42 -4.70 -3.42 -1.94
N GLY A 43 -3.90 -4.47 -1.96
CA GLY A 43 -3.52 -5.14 -3.20
C GLY A 43 -2.13 -5.74 -3.15
N TYR A 44 -1.57 -5.99 -4.32
CA TYR A 44 -0.22 -6.55 -4.42
C TYR A 44 0.42 -6.27 -5.77
N SER A 45 1.74 -6.26 -5.76
CA SER A 45 2.57 -6.10 -6.97
C SER A 45 3.35 -7.38 -7.28
N PHE A 46 3.61 -7.61 -8.55
CA PHE A 46 4.38 -8.78 -9.01
C PHE A 46 5.14 -8.50 -10.30
N TYR A 47 6.22 -9.26 -10.51
CA TYR A 47 7.02 -9.23 -11.72
C TYR A 47 6.77 -10.48 -12.56
N ARG A 48 6.14 -10.35 -13.73
CA ARG A 48 5.79 -11.40 -14.73
C ARG A 48 4.83 -12.48 -14.25
N ASP A 49 4.97 -12.98 -13.01
CA ASP A 49 4.19 -14.11 -12.52
C ASP A 49 3.61 -13.78 -11.12
N ALA A 50 2.29 -13.70 -11.03
CA ALA A 50 1.58 -13.32 -9.81
C ALA A 50 1.72 -14.34 -8.67
N ARG A 51 2.06 -15.58 -8.97
CA ARG A 51 2.29 -16.63 -7.98
C ARG A 51 3.77 -16.71 -7.58
N LEU A 52 4.65 -16.84 -8.58
CA LEU A 52 6.05 -17.22 -8.38
C LEU A 52 7.00 -16.03 -8.22
N ARG A 53 6.54 -14.81 -8.51
CA ARG A 53 7.34 -13.58 -8.44
C ARG A 53 6.53 -12.43 -7.85
N ARG A 54 5.80 -12.71 -6.78
CA ARG A 54 5.05 -11.73 -6.02
C ARG A 54 5.99 -10.93 -5.14
N LEU A 55 5.86 -9.62 -5.17
CA LEU A 55 6.70 -8.68 -4.43
C LEU A 55 6.07 -8.30 -3.10
N THR A 56 4.85 -7.78 -3.15
CA THR A 56 4.11 -7.40 -1.95
C THR A 56 3.12 -8.48 -1.54
N ARG A 57 2.93 -8.59 -0.26
CA ARG A 57 2.08 -9.60 0.34
C ARG A 57 0.62 -9.26 0.18
N TYR A 58 -0.20 -10.25 -0.10
CA TYR A 58 -1.65 -10.17 -0.07
C TYR A 58 -2.24 -11.52 0.28
N ARG A 59 -3.05 -11.56 1.33
CA ARG A 59 -3.75 -12.76 1.77
C ARG A 59 -5.22 -12.64 1.44
N TYR A 60 -5.66 -13.43 0.47
CA TYR A 60 -7.03 -13.42 -0.01
C TYR A 60 -8.09 -13.73 1.07
N ASN A 61 -7.72 -14.53 2.06
CA ASN A 61 -8.60 -14.94 3.16
C ASN A 61 -8.33 -14.18 4.46
N SER A 62 -7.61 -13.05 4.40
CA SER A 62 -7.42 -12.21 5.58
C SER A 62 -8.73 -11.63 6.07
N SER A 63 -8.88 -11.52 7.37
CA SER A 63 -10.00 -10.82 8.00
C SER A 63 -9.44 -9.71 8.89
N PRO A 64 -9.79 -8.46 8.61
CA PRO A 64 -10.60 -7.97 7.50
C PRO A 64 -9.89 -8.07 6.16
N LEU A 65 -10.67 -8.16 5.07
CA LEU A 65 -10.16 -8.17 3.70
C LEU A 65 -9.43 -6.88 3.36
N ASP A 66 -8.45 -6.98 2.44
CA ASP A 66 -7.82 -5.82 1.79
C ASP A 66 -6.92 -4.96 2.69
N MET A 67 -6.11 -5.60 3.53
CA MET A 67 -5.22 -4.90 4.47
C MET A 67 -3.74 -5.23 4.31
N ASP A 68 -3.40 -6.14 3.43
CA ASP A 68 -2.02 -6.51 3.13
C ASP A 68 -1.46 -5.62 2.00
N GLY A 69 -0.16 -5.64 1.83
CA GLY A 69 0.53 -4.98 0.73
C GLY A 69 1.34 -3.78 1.18
N HIS A 70 0.91 -2.61 0.81
CA HIS A 70 1.58 -1.35 1.18
C HIS A 70 0.55 -0.28 1.54
N HIS A 71 0.91 0.56 2.51
CA HIS A 71 0.05 1.64 2.98
C HIS A 71 0.87 2.87 3.35
N ILE A 72 0.26 4.04 3.20
CA ILE A 72 0.77 5.29 3.73
C ILE A 72 -0.10 5.70 4.91
N TYR A 73 0.51 5.99 6.04
CA TYR A 73 -0.14 6.50 7.22
C TYR A 73 0.27 7.95 7.46
N ILE A 74 -0.67 8.74 7.92
CA ILE A 74 -0.47 10.14 8.27
C ILE A 74 -0.89 10.30 9.73
N LYS A 75 0.02 10.85 10.54
CA LYS A 75 -0.24 11.16 11.94
C LYS A 75 -0.30 12.68 12.13
N ASP A 76 -1.41 13.15 12.65
CA ASP A 76 -1.69 14.55 13.01
C ASP A 76 -2.04 14.59 14.50
N GLY A 77 -1.06 14.89 15.35
CA GLY A 77 -1.18 14.73 16.79
C GLY A 77 -1.48 13.29 17.19
N ASP A 78 -2.59 13.07 17.87
CA ASP A 78 -3.03 11.72 18.29
C ASP A 78 -3.86 10.98 17.22
N THR A 79 -4.16 11.64 16.10
CA THR A 79 -4.96 11.03 15.03
C THR A 79 -4.08 10.38 13.99
N VAL A 80 -4.24 9.06 13.80
CA VAL A 80 -3.60 8.32 12.71
C VAL A 80 -4.67 7.96 11.67
N TRP A 81 -4.40 8.26 10.42
CA TRP A 81 -5.30 8.01 9.30
C TRP A 81 -4.55 7.74 8.01
N ASN A 82 -5.24 7.36 6.97
CA ASN A 82 -4.68 7.19 5.63
C ASN A 82 -5.71 7.53 4.54
N PRO A 83 -5.28 7.96 3.34
CA PRO A 83 -6.20 8.40 2.29
C PRO A 83 -7.14 7.30 1.81
N GLY A 84 -6.73 6.03 1.87
CA GLY A 84 -7.53 4.87 1.51
C GLY A 84 -8.53 4.41 2.57
N TRP A 85 -8.55 5.02 3.75
CA TRP A 85 -9.36 4.65 4.91
C TRP A 85 -8.89 3.36 5.61
N GLN A 86 -8.60 2.29 4.90
CA GLN A 86 -8.00 1.10 5.50
C GLN A 86 -6.46 1.25 5.58
N PRO A 87 -5.79 0.61 6.56
CA PRO A 87 -6.34 -0.27 7.62
C PRO A 87 -6.80 0.48 8.87
N THR A 88 -6.53 1.79 8.99
CA THR A 88 -6.84 2.57 10.21
C THR A 88 -8.33 2.66 10.50
N LYS A 89 -9.15 2.69 9.48
CA LYS A 89 -10.61 2.90 9.52
C LYS A 89 -11.00 4.17 10.26
N THR A 90 -10.08 5.11 10.38
CA THR A 90 -10.36 6.44 10.92
C THR A 90 -11.36 7.13 10.02
N GLU A 91 -12.43 7.65 10.58
CA GLU A 91 -13.44 8.37 9.83
C GLU A 91 -12.83 9.58 9.14
N LEU A 92 -13.01 9.68 7.82
CA LEU A 92 -12.53 10.77 6.99
C LEU A 92 -13.61 11.84 6.81
N ASP A 93 -13.20 13.10 6.74
CA ASP A 93 -14.10 14.22 6.44
C ASP A 93 -14.62 14.15 5.00
N SER A 94 -13.79 13.63 4.09
CA SER A 94 -14.17 13.26 2.71
C SER A 94 -13.28 12.15 2.18
N TYR A 95 -13.80 11.40 1.21
CA TYR A 95 -13.10 10.31 0.55
C TYR A 95 -13.53 10.20 -0.90
N THR A 96 -12.57 9.99 -1.79
CA THR A 96 -12.79 9.54 -3.16
C THR A 96 -11.67 8.59 -3.59
N CYS A 97 -12.05 7.61 -4.43
CA CYS A 97 -11.09 6.83 -5.19
C CYS A 97 -11.43 6.92 -6.67
N ARG A 98 -10.44 7.16 -7.51
CA ARG A 98 -10.57 7.24 -8.95
C ARG A 98 -9.71 6.17 -9.60
N HIS A 99 -10.36 5.23 -10.27
CA HIS A 99 -9.72 4.21 -11.06
C HIS A 99 -9.68 4.65 -12.51
N GLY A 100 -8.51 5.06 -12.98
CA GLY A 100 -8.23 5.42 -14.36
C GLY A 100 -7.63 4.24 -15.15
N LEU A 101 -7.35 4.46 -16.45
CA LEU A 101 -6.84 3.41 -17.34
C LEU A 101 -5.40 2.97 -17.04
N GLY A 102 -4.62 3.75 -16.31
CA GLY A 102 -3.22 3.42 -15.98
C GLY A 102 -2.79 3.93 -14.62
N TYR A 103 -3.74 4.33 -13.80
CA TYR A 103 -3.48 4.88 -12.46
C TYR A 103 -4.68 4.66 -11.53
N THR A 104 -4.42 4.76 -10.26
CA THR A 104 -5.44 4.87 -9.21
C THR A 104 -5.11 6.07 -8.33
N ILE A 105 -6.09 6.90 -8.04
CA ILE A 105 -5.95 8.03 -7.14
C ILE A 105 -6.90 7.85 -5.96
N LEU A 106 -6.33 7.81 -4.76
CA LEU A 106 -7.05 7.82 -3.49
C LEU A 106 -6.91 9.21 -2.88
N GLU A 107 -8.02 9.85 -2.56
CA GLU A 107 -8.02 11.14 -1.89
C GLU A 107 -8.84 11.07 -0.63
N GLY A 108 -8.21 11.35 0.51
CA GLY A 108 -8.83 11.44 1.81
C GLY A 108 -8.59 12.80 2.43
N ARG A 109 -9.54 13.27 3.23
CA ARG A 109 -9.40 14.49 4.01
C ARG A 109 -9.66 14.20 5.48
N LYS A 110 -8.81 14.74 6.35
CA LYS A 110 -8.98 14.68 7.81
C LYS A 110 -8.37 15.90 8.49
N ASN A 111 -9.08 16.48 9.45
CA ASN A 111 -8.61 17.60 10.28
C ASN A 111 -8.05 18.78 9.46
N GLY A 112 -8.63 19.09 8.30
CA GLY A 112 -8.18 20.17 7.43
C GLY A 112 -6.92 19.85 6.61
N VAL A 113 -6.48 18.59 6.58
CA VAL A 113 -5.42 18.09 5.68
C VAL A 113 -6.04 17.22 4.61
N THR A 114 -5.73 17.49 3.35
CA THR A 114 -6.06 16.64 2.22
C THR A 114 -4.82 15.85 1.79
N ALA A 115 -4.95 14.55 1.71
CA ALA A 115 -3.92 13.65 1.19
C ALA A 115 -4.42 12.97 -0.09
N GLN A 116 -3.64 13.08 -1.14
CA GLN A 116 -3.86 12.40 -2.41
C GLN A 116 -2.71 11.42 -2.63
N GLN A 117 -3.04 10.15 -2.79
CA GLN A 117 -2.13 9.06 -3.11
C GLN A 117 -2.42 8.60 -4.54
N GLU A 118 -1.45 8.68 -5.42
CA GLU A 118 -1.54 8.27 -6.81
C GLU A 118 -0.60 7.10 -7.07
N LEU A 119 -1.16 5.99 -7.52
CA LEU A 119 -0.44 4.76 -7.81
C LEU A 119 -0.48 4.46 -9.30
N PHE A 120 0.67 4.15 -9.89
CA PHE A 120 0.79 3.75 -11.29
C PHE A 120 2.05 2.93 -11.54
N VAL A 121 2.04 2.19 -12.64
CA VAL A 121 3.19 1.42 -13.13
C VAL A 121 3.70 2.11 -14.40
N PRO A 122 4.91 2.69 -14.38
CA PRO A 122 5.45 3.36 -15.57
C PRO A 122 5.78 2.35 -16.65
N LYS A 123 5.64 2.80 -17.92
CA LYS A 123 5.95 1.94 -19.06
C LYS A 123 7.45 1.74 -19.21
N GLY A 124 7.88 0.49 -19.29
CA GLY A 124 9.29 0.11 -19.50
C GLY A 124 10.10 -0.06 -18.21
N ASP A 125 9.51 0.24 -17.05
CA ASP A 125 10.17 0.08 -15.76
C ASP A 125 9.50 -1.04 -14.93
N ALA A 126 10.31 -1.78 -14.20
CA ALA A 126 9.84 -2.86 -13.33
C ALA A 126 9.59 -2.32 -11.90
N CYS A 127 8.72 -1.35 -11.78
CA CYS A 127 8.36 -0.74 -10.49
C CYS A 127 6.92 -0.22 -10.47
N GLU A 128 6.42 -0.04 -9.28
CA GLU A 128 5.23 0.74 -8.98
C GLU A 128 5.67 2.06 -8.34
N LEU A 129 5.05 3.15 -8.76
CA LEU A 129 5.23 4.47 -8.17
C LEU A 129 4.00 4.83 -7.36
N ASP A 130 4.25 5.27 -6.14
CA ASP A 130 3.26 5.77 -5.21
C ASP A 130 3.61 7.23 -4.87
N ARG A 131 2.82 8.16 -5.41
CA ARG A 131 3.02 9.59 -5.21
C ARG A 131 2.04 10.12 -4.18
N LEU A 132 2.56 10.60 -3.04
CA LEU A 132 1.77 11.28 -2.03
C LEU A 132 1.85 12.80 -2.18
N ILE A 133 0.70 13.44 -2.22
CA ILE A 133 0.56 14.90 -2.19
C ILE A 133 -0.23 15.26 -0.93
N LEU A 134 0.37 16.06 -0.07
CA LEU A 134 -0.28 16.59 1.12
C LEU A 134 -0.58 18.08 0.92
N ARG A 135 -1.80 18.47 1.22
CA ARG A 135 -2.25 19.87 1.20
C ARG A 135 -2.86 20.25 2.54
N ASN A 136 -2.33 21.30 3.13
CA ASN A 136 -2.88 21.86 4.36
C ASN A 136 -3.97 22.90 4.02
N ASP A 137 -5.21 22.54 4.26
CA ASP A 137 -6.40 23.37 4.05
C ASP A 137 -6.96 23.93 5.37
N SER A 138 -6.23 23.76 6.49
CA SER A 138 -6.73 24.14 7.83
C SER A 138 -6.62 25.63 8.15
N GLY A 139 -5.78 26.37 7.41
CA GLY A 139 -5.47 27.77 7.70
C GLY A 139 -4.51 27.98 8.88
N THR A 140 -4.00 26.92 9.49
CA THR A 140 -2.98 26.92 10.57
C THR A 140 -1.81 26.03 10.17
N GLU A 141 -0.64 26.29 10.74
CA GLU A 141 0.51 25.40 10.55
C GLU A 141 0.22 24.01 11.11
N LYS A 142 0.68 22.99 10.43
CA LYS A 142 0.53 21.58 10.78
C LYS A 142 1.88 20.90 10.79
N GLU A 143 2.15 20.13 11.83
CA GLU A 143 3.24 19.17 11.89
C GLU A 143 2.66 17.77 11.71
N LEU A 144 3.15 17.04 10.70
CA LEU A 144 2.63 15.73 10.32
C LEU A 144 3.77 14.73 10.26
N ASP A 145 3.56 13.56 10.84
CA ASP A 145 4.41 12.42 10.59
C ASP A 145 3.80 11.56 9.46
N VAL A 146 4.63 11.14 8.52
CA VAL A 146 4.23 10.27 7.42
C VAL A 146 5.01 8.97 7.51
N PHE A 147 4.27 7.86 7.51
CA PHE A 147 4.86 6.51 7.52
C PHE A 147 4.46 5.79 6.26
N SER A 148 5.44 5.20 5.61
CA SER A 148 5.22 4.28 4.50
C SER A 148 5.48 2.85 4.98
N TYR A 149 4.55 1.96 4.72
CA TYR A 149 4.58 0.57 5.14
C TYR A 149 4.50 -0.34 3.93
N VAL A 150 5.34 -1.36 3.90
CA VAL A 150 5.28 -2.42 2.91
C VAL A 150 5.46 -3.78 3.59
N GLU A 151 4.67 -4.75 3.19
CA GLU A 151 4.83 -6.14 3.60
C GLU A 151 5.28 -6.95 2.38
N PHE A 152 6.52 -7.42 2.41
CA PHE A 152 7.07 -8.21 1.31
C PHE A 152 6.55 -9.65 1.34
N CYS A 153 6.21 -10.15 0.16
CA CYS A 153 5.96 -11.56 -0.07
C CYS A 153 7.29 -12.31 -0.19
N LEU A 154 7.30 -13.56 0.24
CA LEU A 154 8.46 -14.46 0.06
C LEU A 154 8.49 -15.08 -1.35
N TRP A 155 8.20 -14.29 -2.38
CA TRP A 155 8.17 -14.61 -3.80
C TRP A 155 7.10 -15.62 -4.26
N ASP A 156 6.90 -16.72 -3.55
CA ASP A 156 5.83 -17.66 -3.84
C ASP A 156 4.58 -17.33 -3.02
N ALA A 157 3.54 -16.87 -3.70
CA ALA A 157 2.30 -16.44 -3.05
C ALA A 157 1.57 -17.57 -2.32
N VAL A 158 1.68 -18.81 -2.78
CA VAL A 158 1.05 -19.96 -2.15
C VAL A 158 1.80 -20.34 -0.88
N ASP A 159 3.12 -20.39 -0.96
CA ASP A 159 3.96 -20.65 0.20
C ASP A 159 3.81 -19.54 1.26
N ASP A 160 3.78 -18.27 0.84
CA ASP A 160 3.61 -17.13 1.74
C ASP A 160 2.22 -17.11 2.42
N SER A 161 1.20 -17.60 1.75
CA SER A 161 -0.15 -17.72 2.31
C SER A 161 -0.29 -18.83 3.35
N SER A 162 0.64 -19.79 3.38
CA SER A 162 0.68 -20.87 4.34
C SER A 162 1.42 -20.43 5.60
N ASN A 163 0.77 -20.47 6.76
CA ASN A 163 1.40 -20.13 8.04
C ASN A 163 2.57 -21.05 8.40
N PHE A 164 2.54 -22.28 7.93
CA PHE A 164 3.59 -23.25 8.17
C PHE A 164 4.87 -22.93 7.38
N GLN A 165 4.74 -22.54 6.14
CA GLN A 165 5.88 -22.26 5.26
C GLN A 165 6.66 -21.01 5.69
N ARG A 166 6.00 -20.02 6.28
CA ARG A 166 6.68 -18.81 6.80
C ARG A 166 7.73 -19.10 7.86
N ASN A 167 7.59 -20.17 8.61
CA ASN A 167 8.56 -20.57 9.63
C ASN A 167 9.87 -21.10 9.02
N PHE A 168 9.86 -21.45 7.73
CA PHE A 168 11.00 -22.02 7.01
C PHE A 168 11.57 -21.09 5.95
N SER A 169 10.87 -19.99 5.64
CA SER A 169 11.28 -19.01 4.67
C SER A 169 11.71 -17.75 5.40
N THR A 170 12.94 -17.38 5.24
CA THR A 170 13.51 -16.16 5.83
C THR A 170 13.79 -15.15 4.76
N GLY A 171 13.51 -13.88 5.06
CA GLY A 171 13.95 -12.74 4.29
C GLY A 171 15.08 -12.04 5.02
N GLU A 172 16.03 -11.53 4.28
CA GLU A 172 17.04 -10.61 4.76
C GLU A 172 16.66 -9.18 4.33
N VAL A 173 16.90 -8.24 5.21
CA VAL A 173 16.61 -6.83 4.95
C VAL A 173 17.88 -6.02 5.15
N GLU A 174 18.23 -5.24 4.14
CA GLU A 174 19.30 -4.26 4.20
C GLU A 174 18.69 -2.87 4.00
N VAL A 175 19.20 -1.88 4.72
CA VAL A 175 18.76 -0.49 4.61
C VAL A 175 19.92 0.38 4.22
N GLU A 176 19.77 1.14 3.14
CA GLU A 176 20.76 2.09 2.67
C GLU A 176 20.06 3.43 2.33
N GLY A 177 20.37 4.46 3.09
CA GLY A 177 19.72 5.77 2.93
C GLY A 177 18.20 5.69 3.09
N SER A 178 17.47 5.99 2.02
CA SER A 178 16.00 5.91 1.97
C SER A 178 15.49 4.64 1.28
N ALA A 179 16.34 3.64 1.08
CA ALA A 179 16.00 2.39 0.41
C ALA A 179 16.05 1.21 1.40
N VAL A 180 15.06 0.34 1.26
CA VAL A 180 14.98 -0.96 1.95
C VAL A 180 15.05 -2.04 0.90
N TYR A 181 16.08 -2.86 0.97
CA TYR A 181 16.30 -4.03 0.10
C TYR A 181 15.84 -5.27 0.84
N HIS A 182 14.92 -5.99 0.24
CA HIS A 182 14.44 -7.27 0.77
C HIS A 182 14.90 -8.41 -0.13
N LYS A 183 15.61 -9.36 0.44
CA LYS A 183 16.12 -10.56 -0.22
C LYS A 183 15.46 -11.78 0.39
N THR A 184 15.01 -12.69 -0.47
CA THR A 184 14.45 -13.96 -0.03
C THR A 184 15.43 -15.10 -0.30
N GLU A 185 15.82 -15.80 0.76
CA GLU A 185 16.66 -17.00 0.71
C GLU A 185 15.77 -18.25 0.83
N TYR A 186 14.94 -18.50 -0.17
CA TYR A 186 14.04 -19.65 -0.15
C TYR A 186 14.30 -20.63 -1.29
N ARG A 187 14.70 -21.85 -0.96
CA ARG A 187 14.95 -22.97 -1.89
C ARG A 187 15.88 -22.57 -3.04
N GLU A 188 15.34 -22.58 -4.28
CA GLU A 188 16.10 -22.30 -5.50
C GLU A 188 16.12 -20.81 -5.88
N ARG A 189 15.47 -19.96 -5.05
CA ARG A 189 15.29 -18.53 -5.33
C ARG A 189 16.22 -17.69 -4.49
N ARG A 190 17.48 -17.80 -4.82
CA ARG A 190 18.54 -16.98 -4.23
C ARG A 190 18.76 -15.74 -5.09
N ASP A 191 19.25 -14.69 -4.46
CA ASP A 191 19.69 -13.46 -5.12
C ASP A 191 18.58 -12.70 -5.88
N HIS A 192 17.33 -12.77 -5.40
CA HIS A 192 16.24 -11.93 -5.86
C HIS A 192 15.95 -10.85 -4.84
N TYR A 193 15.97 -9.60 -5.29
CA TYR A 193 15.72 -8.45 -4.45
C TYR A 193 14.42 -7.76 -4.85
N ALA A 194 13.64 -7.37 -3.83
CA ALA A 194 12.62 -6.35 -3.93
C ALA A 194 13.15 -5.10 -3.25
N VAL A 195 12.92 -3.93 -3.83
CA VAL A 195 13.40 -2.66 -3.29
C VAL A 195 12.21 -1.77 -3.02
N PHE A 196 12.17 -1.21 -1.82
CA PHE A 196 11.25 -0.15 -1.43
C PHE A 196 12.05 1.11 -1.16
N TRP A 197 11.71 2.21 -1.82
CA TRP A 197 12.51 3.43 -1.78
C TRP A 197 11.65 4.68 -1.71
N ALA A 198 12.11 5.68 -0.95
CA ALA A 198 11.53 7.00 -0.88
C ALA A 198 12.48 8.05 -1.49
N ASN A 199 11.94 8.99 -2.25
CA ASN A 199 12.69 10.09 -2.88
C ASN A 199 13.00 11.26 -1.94
N CYS A 200 12.83 11.06 -0.64
CA CYS A 200 13.13 12.02 0.41
C CYS A 200 13.95 11.35 1.52
N PRO A 201 14.68 12.14 2.32
CA PRO A 201 15.32 11.62 3.52
C PRO A 201 14.28 11.02 4.47
N ILE A 202 14.60 9.87 5.05
CA ILE A 202 13.78 9.23 6.09
C ILE A 202 14.42 9.47 7.47
N SER A 203 13.60 9.71 8.47
CA SER A 203 14.06 9.95 9.83
C SER A 203 14.32 8.67 10.62
N SER A 204 13.55 7.62 10.32
CA SER A 204 13.67 6.31 10.97
C SER A 204 13.05 5.23 10.11
N PHE A 205 13.39 3.98 10.42
CA PHE A 205 12.78 2.81 9.79
C PHE A 205 12.64 1.69 10.82
N ASP A 206 11.73 0.77 10.55
CA ASP A 206 11.58 -0.48 11.27
C ASP A 206 11.39 -1.62 10.26
N THR A 207 12.11 -2.71 10.47
CA THR A 207 12.04 -3.91 9.61
C THR A 207 11.26 -5.06 10.26
N SER A 208 10.75 -4.84 11.47
CA SER A 208 9.91 -5.79 12.19
C SER A 208 8.44 -5.39 12.11
N ARG A 209 7.62 -6.24 11.48
CA ARG A 209 6.17 -6.05 11.46
C ARG A 209 5.57 -5.94 12.85
N ASP A 210 6.03 -6.79 13.78
CA ASP A 210 5.48 -6.83 15.13
C ASP A 210 5.85 -5.60 15.94
N ALA A 211 7.03 -5.01 15.70
CA ALA A 211 7.42 -3.74 16.31
C ALA A 211 6.58 -2.58 15.74
N PHE A 212 6.31 -2.57 14.45
CA PHE A 212 5.56 -1.51 13.78
C PHE A 212 4.04 -1.60 14.04
N CYS A 213 3.45 -2.77 13.86
CA CYS A 213 2.00 -2.99 13.98
C CYS A 213 1.55 -3.46 15.37
N GLY A 214 2.49 -3.96 16.20
CA GLY A 214 2.18 -4.74 17.39
C GLY A 214 1.86 -6.19 17.07
N VAL A 215 2.06 -7.08 18.05
CA VAL A 215 1.95 -8.56 17.89
C VAL A 215 0.54 -8.98 17.43
N TYR A 216 -0.49 -8.27 17.85
CA TYR A 216 -1.89 -8.55 17.52
C TYR A 216 -2.52 -7.44 16.65
N GLY A 217 -1.73 -6.44 16.26
CA GLY A 217 -2.20 -5.28 15.51
C GLY A 217 -2.21 -5.55 14.01
N LEU A 218 -3.26 -5.04 13.37
CA LEU A 218 -3.32 -4.87 11.92
C LEU A 218 -3.28 -3.39 11.56
N SER A 219 -3.19 -2.51 12.57
CA SER A 219 -3.06 -1.07 12.41
C SER A 219 -2.14 -0.51 13.49
N LEU A 220 -1.61 0.68 13.25
CA LEU A 220 -0.73 1.45 14.14
C LEU A 220 -1.42 1.83 15.47
N ILE A 221 -1.60 0.86 16.35
CA ILE A 221 -2.21 1.13 17.67
C ILE A 221 -1.18 1.67 18.67
N HIS A 222 0.12 1.60 18.36
CA HIS A 222 1.21 1.90 19.31
C HIS A 222 2.25 2.93 18.83
N ILE A 223 1.92 3.75 17.83
CA ILE A 223 2.79 4.88 17.46
C ILE A 223 2.42 6.12 18.25
#